data_32558089bd93c7b962c6a1d517644e90
#
_entry.id   32558089bd93c7b962c6a1d517644e90
#
_cell.length_a   1.000
_cell.length_b   1.000
_cell.length_c   1.000
_cell.angle_alpha   90.00
_cell.angle_beta   90.00
_cell.angle_gamma   90.00
#
_symmetry.space_group_name_H-M   'P 1'
#
loop_
_entity.id
_entity.type
_entity.pdbx_description
1 polymer ?
#
loop_
_entity_poly.entity_id
_entity_poly.type
_entity_poly.pdbx_seq_one_letter_code
_entity_poly.pdbx_strand_id
1 'polypeptide(L)'
;MGNLVAIVGRPNVGKSTLFNRLTQTRHAIVADEAGTTRDRQYGKCEWTGREFSLVDTGGWVVNSDDIFEEEIRKQVLIAVEEADVVLFLVDVQNGVTDLDQQVATILRRSKTPVILVSNKTDNYDLQYSAAEFYSLGLGDPFCISALTGSGTGDLLDMVIEKLPAPTPDQEEEEIPRFAVVGRPNVGKSSIVNAFIGEDRNIVTDIAGTTRDSIYTRYTKFGFDFFLVDTAGIRKKGKVNEDLEFYSVMRSIRSIENSDVCILMLDATRGIESQDLNIYSLVQRNQKGLVVVINKWDLVQDKSTKAMKYFEDTIRERFAPFTDFPIVFASALTKQRIFKVLELAKETYLNRTTKVSTAKLNEEMLPIIEATPPPSNKGKYIKIKYCMQLPGTRVPSFVFFANLPQYVKEPYKRFLENKIRERWNFTGTPINIYIRQK
;
A
#
# COMPACT_ATOMS: atom_id res chain seq x y z
N MET A 1 -3.35 12.30 2.63
CA MET A 1 -2.40 11.36 3.29
C MET A 1 -3.12 10.08 3.57
N GLY A 2 -2.49 8.92 3.35
CA GLY A 2 -3.06 7.63 3.74
C GLY A 2 -3.05 7.50 5.26
N ASN A 3 -4.19 7.18 5.88
CA ASN A 3 -4.30 6.92 7.31
C ASN A 3 -4.04 5.43 7.58
N LEU A 4 -3.22 5.11 8.58
CA LEU A 4 -2.85 3.75 8.92
C LEU A 4 -3.35 3.37 10.31
N VAL A 5 -4.10 2.28 10.40
CA VAL A 5 -4.61 1.70 11.65
C VAL A 5 -3.97 0.34 11.89
N ALA A 6 -3.34 0.15 13.04
CA ALA A 6 -2.72 -1.12 13.39
C ALA A 6 -3.55 -1.88 14.43
N ILE A 7 -3.73 -3.19 14.23
CA ILE A 7 -4.36 -4.08 15.20
C ILE A 7 -3.24 -4.80 15.96
N VAL A 8 -3.17 -4.57 17.28
CA VAL A 8 -2.20 -5.19 18.19
C VAL A 8 -2.88 -5.98 19.29
N GLY A 9 -2.19 -6.88 19.90
CA GLY A 9 -2.67 -7.72 21.00
C GLY A 9 -2.02 -9.09 20.97
N ARG A 10 -2.16 -9.86 22.08
CA ARG A 10 -1.63 -11.21 22.18
C ARG A 10 -2.21 -12.16 21.14
N PRO A 11 -1.66 -13.33 20.88
CA PRO A 11 -2.23 -14.34 20.01
C PRO A 11 -3.63 -14.78 20.45
N ASN A 12 -4.40 -15.23 19.46
CA ASN A 12 -5.74 -15.81 19.66
C ASN A 12 -6.82 -14.87 20.25
N VAL A 13 -6.54 -13.55 20.40
CA VAL A 13 -7.57 -12.56 20.78
C VAL A 13 -8.54 -12.21 19.63
N GLY A 14 -8.27 -12.71 18.41
CA GLY A 14 -9.15 -12.50 17.26
C GLY A 14 -8.72 -11.36 16.32
N LYS A 15 -7.45 -10.95 16.31
CA LYS A 15 -6.92 -9.89 15.43
C LYS A 15 -7.24 -10.15 13.96
N SER A 16 -6.89 -11.32 13.44
CA SER A 16 -7.11 -11.65 12.03
C SER A 16 -8.60 -11.81 11.70
N THR A 17 -9.42 -12.22 12.66
CA THR A 17 -10.88 -12.26 12.49
C THR A 17 -11.44 -10.83 12.33
N LEU A 18 -11.01 -9.90 13.20
CA LEU A 18 -11.39 -8.50 13.11
C LEU A 18 -10.88 -7.87 11.82
N PHE A 19 -9.62 -8.08 11.48
CA PHE A 19 -9.03 -7.61 10.23
C PHE A 19 -9.84 -8.04 9.01
N ASN A 20 -10.14 -9.33 8.87
CA ASN A 20 -10.93 -9.86 7.77
C ASN A 20 -12.34 -9.26 7.74
N ARG A 21 -12.96 -9.07 8.90
CA ARG A 21 -14.28 -8.45 9.00
C ARG A 21 -14.29 -7.01 8.52
N LEU A 22 -13.35 -6.20 8.99
CA LEU A 22 -13.28 -4.77 8.66
C LEU A 22 -12.88 -4.52 7.20
N THR A 23 -12.03 -5.37 6.62
CA THR A 23 -11.60 -5.27 5.22
C THR A 23 -12.63 -5.84 4.23
N GLN A 24 -13.59 -6.67 4.68
CA GLN A 24 -14.67 -7.24 3.85
C GLN A 24 -15.92 -6.34 3.78
N THR A 25 -15.99 -5.22 4.48
CA THR A 25 -17.12 -4.29 4.42
C THR A 25 -17.23 -3.66 3.04
N ARG A 26 -18.14 -4.15 2.28
CA ARG A 26 -18.89 -3.81 1.05
C ARG A 26 -18.33 -2.93 -0.07
N HIS A 27 -17.11 -2.44 -0.06
CA HIS A 27 -16.52 -1.73 -1.22
C HIS A 27 -15.08 -2.12 -1.56
N ALA A 28 -14.59 -3.25 -1.05
CA ALA A 28 -13.36 -3.82 -1.59
C ALA A 28 -13.64 -4.34 -3.02
N ILE A 29 -13.59 -3.42 -3.98
CA ILE A 29 -13.29 -3.76 -5.37
C ILE A 29 -11.79 -4.09 -5.39
N VAL A 30 -11.45 -5.20 -4.78
CA VAL A 30 -10.12 -5.80 -4.89
C VAL A 30 -10.31 -7.13 -5.58
N ALA A 31 -9.61 -7.29 -6.69
CA ALA A 31 -9.55 -8.53 -7.41
C ALA A 31 -9.35 -9.72 -6.44
N ASP A 32 -10.26 -10.70 -6.50
CA ASP A 32 -10.09 -12.04 -5.97
C ASP A 32 -8.95 -12.75 -6.73
N GLU A 33 -7.72 -12.34 -6.50
CA GLU A 33 -6.55 -13.13 -6.89
C GLU A 33 -5.95 -13.70 -5.61
N ALA A 34 -6.00 -15.03 -5.51
CA ALA A 34 -5.44 -15.83 -4.45
C ALA A 34 -3.95 -15.48 -4.24
N GLY A 35 -3.67 -14.58 -3.30
CA GLY A 35 -2.33 -14.29 -2.82
C GLY A 35 -1.92 -15.29 -1.73
N THR A 36 -0.63 -15.49 -1.56
CA THR A 36 -0.03 -16.34 -0.54
C THR A 36 -0.52 -15.96 0.87
N THR A 37 -0.47 -16.89 1.83
CA THR A 37 -0.98 -16.73 3.21
C THR A 37 -0.43 -15.51 3.97
N ARG A 38 0.67 -14.88 3.51
CA ARG A 38 1.25 -13.64 4.06
C ARG A 38 0.56 -12.36 3.56
N ASP A 39 -0.21 -12.42 2.47
CA ASP A 39 -0.95 -11.27 1.91
C ASP A 39 -2.19 -10.86 2.71
N ARG A 40 -2.52 -11.60 3.77
CA ARG A 40 -3.73 -11.40 4.58
C ARG A 40 -3.58 -10.36 5.71
N GLN A 41 -2.48 -9.62 5.77
CA GLN A 41 -2.14 -8.76 6.91
C GLN A 41 -2.28 -7.27 6.64
N TYR A 42 -2.52 -6.88 5.39
CA TYR A 42 -2.75 -5.51 4.96
C TYR A 42 -4.02 -5.43 4.12
N GLY A 43 -4.88 -4.50 4.46
CA GLY A 43 -6.13 -4.26 3.73
C GLY A 43 -6.58 -2.82 3.84
N LYS A 44 -7.49 -2.42 2.95
CA LYS A 44 -8.13 -1.12 2.99
C LYS A 44 -9.53 -1.25 3.57
N CYS A 45 -9.92 -0.27 4.33
CA CYS A 45 -11.24 -0.12 4.89
C CYS A 45 -11.79 1.26 4.50
N GLU A 46 -13.04 1.30 4.08
CA GLU A 46 -13.77 2.55 3.83
C GLU A 46 -14.97 2.62 4.77
N TRP A 47 -15.08 3.70 5.51
CA TRP A 47 -16.19 3.94 6.41
C TRP A 47 -16.62 5.41 6.34
N THR A 48 -17.91 5.65 6.18
CA THR A 48 -18.50 7.00 6.05
C THR A 48 -17.80 7.94 5.05
N GLY A 49 -17.30 7.35 3.93
CA GLY A 49 -16.57 8.07 2.88
C GLY A 49 -15.10 8.37 3.20
N ARG A 50 -14.56 7.86 4.30
CA ARG A 50 -13.13 7.94 4.62
C ARG A 50 -12.45 6.58 4.43
N GLU A 51 -11.41 6.58 3.62
CA GLU A 51 -10.56 5.40 3.41
C GLU A 51 -9.36 5.45 4.38
N PHE A 52 -9.04 4.29 4.96
CA PHE A 52 -7.82 4.07 5.74
C PHE A 52 -7.30 2.65 5.52
N SER A 53 -6.02 2.47 5.81
CA SER A 53 -5.37 1.17 5.73
C SER A 53 -5.35 0.49 7.08
N LEU A 54 -5.56 -0.82 7.08
CA LEU A 54 -5.58 -1.66 8.26
C LEU A 54 -4.45 -2.69 8.18
N VAL A 55 -3.71 -2.87 9.28
CA VAL A 55 -2.63 -3.86 9.38
C VAL A 55 -2.85 -4.77 10.57
N ASP A 56 -2.82 -6.09 10.34
CA ASP A 56 -2.81 -7.10 11.40
C ASP A 56 -1.36 -7.46 11.78
N THR A 57 -0.95 -7.17 13.02
CA THR A 57 0.39 -7.49 13.49
C THR A 57 0.58 -8.97 13.83
N GLY A 58 -0.50 -9.74 14.03
CA GLY A 58 -0.45 -11.10 14.55
C GLY A 58 0.10 -12.17 13.62
N GLY A 59 0.19 -11.91 12.33
CA GLY A 59 0.64 -12.89 11.34
C GLY A 59 2.16 -12.93 11.12
N TRP A 60 2.92 -12.13 11.84
CA TRP A 60 4.37 -11.98 11.69
C TRP A 60 5.19 -12.70 12.77
N VAL A 61 4.53 -13.48 13.63
CA VAL A 61 5.20 -14.22 14.70
C VAL A 61 5.74 -15.55 14.18
N VAL A 62 7.05 -15.76 14.29
CA VAL A 62 7.70 -17.03 13.96
C VAL A 62 7.64 -17.95 15.18
N ASN A 63 7.27 -19.22 14.97
CA ASN A 63 7.05 -20.25 15.98
C ASN A 63 8.30 -20.57 16.82
N SER A 64 8.44 -19.94 18.00
CA SER A 64 9.29 -20.43 19.10
C SER A 64 8.84 -19.81 20.42
N ASP A 65 8.59 -20.65 21.42
CA ASP A 65 7.89 -20.28 22.65
C ASP A 65 8.65 -19.27 23.55
N ASP A 66 9.97 -19.23 23.54
CA ASP A 66 10.79 -18.34 24.39
C ASP A 66 11.11 -16.96 23.78
N ILE A 67 10.93 -16.78 22.45
CA ILE A 67 11.20 -15.51 21.74
C ILE A 67 9.92 -14.69 21.58
N PHE A 68 8.80 -15.26 21.95
CA PHE A 68 7.45 -14.81 21.60
C PHE A 68 7.06 -13.46 22.23
N GLU A 69 7.36 -13.25 23.52
CA GLU A 69 6.99 -11.99 24.22
C GLU A 69 7.78 -10.79 23.70
N GLU A 70 9.08 -10.98 23.47
CA GLU A 70 9.94 -9.92 22.95
C GLU A 70 9.53 -9.50 21.54
N GLU A 71 9.09 -10.45 20.72
CA GLU A 71 8.67 -10.20 19.34
C GLU A 71 7.33 -9.45 19.29
N ILE A 72 6.36 -9.82 20.12
CA ILE A 72 5.11 -9.06 20.28
C ILE A 72 5.40 -7.64 20.75
N ARG A 73 6.28 -7.47 21.72
CA ARG A 73 6.68 -6.16 22.22
C ARG A 73 7.30 -5.29 21.12
N LYS A 74 8.18 -5.85 20.29
CA LYS A 74 8.78 -5.16 19.14
C LYS A 74 7.71 -4.75 18.11
N GLN A 75 6.77 -5.66 17.80
CA GLN A 75 5.66 -5.36 16.88
C GLN A 75 4.76 -4.23 17.37
N VAL A 76 4.45 -4.23 18.68
CA VAL A 76 3.65 -3.15 19.28
C VAL A 76 4.39 -1.81 19.20
N LEU A 77 5.69 -1.78 19.48
CA LEU A 77 6.50 -0.57 19.35
C LEU A 77 6.49 -0.01 17.93
N ILE A 78 6.66 -0.87 16.92
CA ILE A 78 6.62 -0.49 15.52
C ILE A 78 5.22 0.01 15.14
N ALA A 79 4.17 -0.68 15.57
CA ALA A 79 2.79 -0.26 15.32
C ALA A 79 2.51 1.13 15.89
N VAL A 80 3.01 1.42 17.08
CA VAL A 80 2.90 2.73 17.75
C VAL A 80 3.66 3.83 17.00
N GLU A 81 4.83 3.52 16.44
CA GLU A 81 5.63 4.48 15.67
C GLU A 81 5.02 4.81 14.32
N GLU A 82 4.45 3.82 13.64
CA GLU A 82 4.05 3.94 12.24
C GLU A 82 2.53 4.13 12.05
N ALA A 83 1.68 3.73 12.99
CA ALA A 83 0.23 3.89 12.86
C ALA A 83 -0.28 5.24 13.34
N ASP A 84 -1.39 5.71 12.74
CA ASP A 84 -2.12 6.90 13.17
C ASP A 84 -3.10 6.59 14.31
N VAL A 85 -3.63 5.35 14.35
CA VAL A 85 -4.46 4.81 15.44
C VAL A 85 -4.08 3.37 15.69
N VAL A 86 -4.06 2.95 16.95
CA VAL A 86 -3.81 1.57 17.37
C VAL A 86 -5.07 0.98 17.98
N LEU A 87 -5.52 -0.17 17.45
CA LEU A 87 -6.57 -0.99 18.06
C LEU A 87 -5.90 -2.06 18.93
N PHE A 88 -6.02 -1.92 20.25
CA PHE A 88 -5.50 -2.92 21.18
C PHE A 88 -6.59 -3.92 21.53
N LEU A 89 -6.49 -5.14 20.97
CA LEU A 89 -7.43 -6.22 21.19
C LEU A 89 -7.07 -7.05 22.42
N VAL A 90 -8.07 -7.21 23.28
CA VAL A 90 -8.07 -8.13 24.43
C VAL A 90 -9.25 -9.12 24.31
N ASP A 91 -9.16 -10.22 25.01
CA ASP A 91 -10.15 -11.31 24.96
C ASP A 91 -10.95 -11.36 26.27
N VAL A 92 -12.24 -11.03 26.21
CA VAL A 92 -13.10 -10.97 27.39
C VAL A 92 -13.28 -12.34 28.08
N GLN A 93 -13.12 -13.44 27.34
CA GLN A 93 -13.26 -14.78 27.90
C GLN A 93 -12.07 -15.21 28.78
N ASN A 94 -10.90 -14.66 28.50
CA ASN A 94 -9.66 -15.00 29.24
C ASN A 94 -9.25 -13.94 30.27
N GLY A 95 -9.93 -12.79 30.31
CA GLY A 95 -9.59 -11.68 31.19
C GLY A 95 -8.21 -11.07 30.90
N VAL A 96 -7.70 -10.29 31.86
CA VAL A 96 -6.40 -9.60 31.75
C VAL A 96 -5.25 -10.59 32.01
N THR A 97 -4.30 -10.64 31.09
CA THR A 97 -3.08 -11.44 31.22
C THR A 97 -1.84 -10.56 31.44
N ASP A 98 -0.74 -11.14 31.89
CA ASP A 98 0.54 -10.43 32.08
C ASP A 98 1.02 -9.80 30.76
N LEU A 99 0.81 -10.49 29.63
CA LEU A 99 1.17 -9.98 28.32
C LEU A 99 0.32 -8.76 27.92
N ASP A 100 -0.99 -8.76 28.25
CA ASP A 100 -1.86 -7.61 28.03
C ASP A 100 -1.39 -6.40 28.86
N GLN A 101 -0.93 -6.62 30.10
CA GLN A 101 -0.37 -5.56 30.96
C GLN A 101 0.95 -5.00 30.40
N GLN A 102 1.82 -5.85 29.88
CA GLN A 102 3.09 -5.43 29.25
C GLN A 102 2.81 -4.57 28.01
N VAL A 103 1.92 -5.02 27.13
CA VAL A 103 1.48 -4.27 25.95
C VAL A 103 0.84 -2.94 26.34
N ALA A 104 -0.07 -2.94 27.32
CA ALA A 104 -0.71 -1.72 27.83
C ALA A 104 0.31 -0.72 28.37
N THR A 105 1.39 -1.21 29.01
CA THR A 105 2.46 -0.34 29.52
C THR A 105 3.20 0.41 28.40
N ILE A 106 3.40 -0.22 27.24
CA ILE A 106 3.97 0.41 26.05
C ILE A 106 3.00 1.43 25.50
N LEU A 107 1.74 1.04 25.33
CA LEU A 107 0.70 1.87 24.74
C LEU A 107 0.39 3.13 25.54
N ARG A 108 0.40 3.05 26.89
CA ARG A 108 0.22 4.23 27.77
C ARG A 108 1.31 5.28 27.61
N ARG A 109 2.53 4.89 27.23
CA ARG A 109 3.65 5.81 27.00
C ARG A 109 3.63 6.44 25.60
N SER A 110 2.80 5.91 24.74
CA SER A 110 2.67 6.36 23.35
C SER A 110 1.86 7.67 23.27
N LYS A 111 2.19 8.49 22.26
CA LYS A 111 1.36 9.62 21.84
C LYS A 111 0.30 9.24 20.81
N THR A 112 0.41 8.04 20.23
CA THR A 112 -0.53 7.54 19.22
C THR A 112 -1.86 7.21 19.89
N PRO A 113 -2.99 7.66 19.34
CA PRO A 113 -4.31 7.30 19.85
C PRO A 113 -4.49 5.80 19.91
N VAL A 114 -4.93 5.29 21.07
CA VAL A 114 -5.21 3.87 21.30
C VAL A 114 -6.70 3.71 21.57
N ILE A 115 -7.30 2.68 20.97
CA ILE A 115 -8.65 2.21 21.28
C ILE A 115 -8.50 0.82 21.90
N LEU A 116 -8.90 0.68 23.17
CA LEU A 116 -8.95 -0.61 23.85
C LEU A 116 -10.20 -1.36 23.40
N VAL A 117 -10.02 -2.53 22.78
CA VAL A 117 -11.11 -3.32 22.18
C VAL A 117 -11.23 -4.65 22.88
N SER A 118 -12.32 -4.84 23.62
CA SER A 118 -12.70 -6.12 24.26
C SER A 118 -13.45 -6.99 23.25
N ASN A 119 -12.74 -7.97 22.67
CA ASN A 119 -13.31 -8.87 21.66
C ASN A 119 -13.88 -10.15 22.29
N LYS A 120 -14.65 -10.90 21.49
CA LYS A 120 -15.40 -12.09 21.85
C LYS A 120 -16.54 -11.80 22.83
N THR A 121 -17.04 -10.58 22.82
CA THR A 121 -18.22 -10.18 23.59
C THR A 121 -19.48 -10.61 22.82
N ASP A 122 -19.70 -11.93 22.79
CA ASP A 122 -20.74 -12.55 21.93
C ASP A 122 -22.16 -12.45 22.55
N ASN A 123 -22.26 -12.13 23.83
CA ASN A 123 -23.52 -11.93 24.55
C ASN A 123 -23.43 -10.76 25.52
N TYR A 124 -24.59 -10.33 26.03
CA TYR A 124 -24.71 -9.18 26.91
C TYR A 124 -24.00 -9.37 28.27
N ASP A 125 -23.98 -10.58 28.78
CA ASP A 125 -23.36 -10.86 30.09
C ASP A 125 -21.84 -10.66 30.07
N LEU A 126 -21.19 -10.94 28.93
CA LEU A 126 -19.75 -10.73 28.75
C LEU A 126 -19.36 -9.25 28.69
N GLN A 127 -20.29 -8.32 28.46
CA GLN A 127 -20.01 -6.90 28.52
C GLN A 127 -19.63 -6.45 29.93
N TYR A 128 -20.23 -7.06 30.97
CA TYR A 128 -19.87 -6.75 32.36
C TYR A 128 -18.45 -7.25 32.70
N SER A 129 -18.05 -8.37 32.12
CA SER A 129 -16.68 -8.91 32.32
C SER A 129 -15.60 -8.00 31.69
N ALA A 130 -15.95 -7.19 30.69
CA ALA A 130 -15.03 -6.23 30.09
C ALA A 130 -14.57 -5.13 31.07
N ALA A 131 -15.27 -4.94 32.20
CA ALA A 131 -14.86 -4.01 33.24
C ALA A 131 -13.48 -4.30 33.83
N GLU A 132 -13.01 -5.55 33.78
CA GLU A 132 -11.68 -5.95 34.24
C GLU A 132 -10.57 -5.19 33.48
N PHE A 133 -10.81 -4.87 32.20
CA PHE A 133 -9.82 -4.19 31.35
C PHE A 133 -9.59 -2.73 31.66
N TYR A 134 -10.40 -2.08 32.53
CA TYR A 134 -10.08 -0.76 33.07
C TYR A 134 -8.73 -0.74 33.81
N SER A 135 -8.34 -1.90 34.38
CA SER A 135 -7.03 -2.06 35.02
C SER A 135 -5.85 -1.81 34.11
N LEU A 136 -6.04 -1.89 32.78
CA LEU A 136 -5.01 -1.61 31.79
C LEU A 136 -4.72 -0.10 31.63
N GLY A 137 -5.59 0.80 32.13
CA GLY A 137 -5.39 2.24 32.12
C GLY A 137 -5.33 2.88 30.73
N LEU A 138 -6.10 2.35 29.78
CA LEU A 138 -6.17 2.83 28.40
C LEU A 138 -7.55 3.41 28.02
N GLY A 139 -8.38 3.75 29.03
CA GLY A 139 -9.75 4.25 28.84
C GLY A 139 -10.79 3.12 28.82
N ASP A 140 -11.96 3.46 28.30
CA ASP A 140 -13.10 2.55 28.26
C ASP A 140 -12.88 1.39 27.27
N PRO A 141 -13.07 0.12 27.69
CA PRO A 141 -12.99 -1.01 26.81
C PRO A 141 -14.19 -1.04 25.84
N PHE A 142 -13.90 -1.01 24.55
CA PHE A 142 -14.91 -1.06 23.50
C PHE A 142 -15.30 -2.50 23.21
N CYS A 143 -16.51 -2.90 23.53
CA CYS A 143 -16.97 -4.30 23.43
C CYS A 143 -17.41 -4.64 22.01
N ILE A 144 -16.81 -5.67 21.40
CA ILE A 144 -17.16 -6.19 20.08
C ILE A 144 -17.20 -7.71 20.04
N SER A 145 -17.85 -8.24 19.02
CA SER A 145 -17.64 -9.59 18.55
C SER A 145 -17.14 -9.55 17.10
N ALA A 146 -15.86 -9.79 16.89
CA ALA A 146 -15.29 -9.87 15.54
C ALA A 146 -15.91 -11.03 14.73
N LEU A 147 -16.37 -12.08 15.39
CA LEU A 147 -16.99 -13.24 14.75
C LEU A 147 -18.39 -12.91 14.21
N THR A 148 -19.25 -12.30 15.02
CA THR A 148 -20.64 -11.97 14.64
C THR A 148 -20.75 -10.62 13.94
N GLY A 149 -19.83 -9.68 14.20
CA GLY A 149 -19.84 -8.32 13.71
C GLY A 149 -20.52 -7.32 14.66
N SER A 150 -20.98 -7.77 15.83
CA SER A 150 -21.59 -6.88 16.83
C SER A 150 -20.59 -5.84 17.30
N GLY A 151 -21.01 -4.55 17.39
CA GLY A 151 -20.18 -3.42 17.82
C GLY A 151 -19.12 -2.93 16.83
N THR A 152 -18.95 -3.62 15.67
CA THR A 152 -17.88 -3.23 14.72
C THR A 152 -18.18 -1.94 13.97
N GLY A 153 -19.45 -1.56 13.77
CA GLY A 153 -19.84 -0.28 13.17
C GLY A 153 -19.44 0.90 14.07
N ASP A 154 -19.83 0.82 15.35
CA ASP A 154 -19.50 1.85 16.33
C ASP A 154 -17.98 1.95 16.57
N LEU A 155 -17.25 0.80 16.50
CA LEU A 155 -15.79 0.80 16.54
C LEU A 155 -15.21 1.59 15.35
N LEU A 156 -15.75 1.41 14.14
CA LEU A 156 -15.32 2.15 12.95
C LEU A 156 -15.61 3.65 13.08
N ASP A 157 -16.73 4.05 13.66
CA ASP A 157 -17.03 5.46 13.95
C ASP A 157 -15.97 6.06 14.87
N MET A 158 -15.60 5.34 15.93
CA MET A 158 -14.54 5.78 16.86
C MET A 158 -13.15 5.84 16.17
N VAL A 159 -12.84 4.91 15.28
CA VAL A 159 -11.61 4.96 14.48
C VAL A 159 -11.60 6.24 13.65
N ILE A 160 -12.67 6.54 12.94
CA ILE A 160 -12.77 7.76 12.10
C ILE A 160 -12.61 9.04 12.94
N GLU A 161 -13.17 9.08 14.15
CA GLU A 161 -13.03 10.22 15.06
C GLU A 161 -11.57 10.43 15.50
N LYS A 162 -10.85 9.35 15.78
CA LYS A 162 -9.46 9.42 16.24
C LYS A 162 -8.43 9.58 15.11
N LEU A 163 -8.80 9.30 13.87
CA LEU A 163 -7.93 9.53 12.72
C LEU A 163 -7.70 11.02 12.49
N PRO A 164 -6.50 11.45 12.07
CA PRO A 164 -6.22 12.83 11.70
C PRO A 164 -7.27 13.37 10.75
N ALA A 165 -7.72 14.60 10.99
CA ALA A 165 -8.68 15.25 10.10
C ALA A 165 -8.13 15.25 8.65
N PRO A 166 -8.99 15.06 7.62
CA PRO A 166 -8.55 15.24 6.25
C PRO A 166 -7.98 16.66 6.15
N THR A 167 -6.74 16.76 5.70
CA THR A 167 -6.19 18.06 5.31
C THR A 167 -7.11 18.61 4.23
N PRO A 168 -7.69 19.82 4.36
CA PRO A 168 -8.41 20.42 3.25
C PRO A 168 -7.50 20.35 2.02
N ASP A 169 -8.05 20.03 0.85
CA ASP A 169 -7.37 20.19 -0.41
C ASP A 169 -6.93 21.67 -0.52
N GLN A 170 -5.80 22.00 0.10
CA GLN A 170 -5.01 23.11 -0.39
C GLN A 170 -4.69 22.68 -1.82
N GLU A 171 -4.83 23.59 -2.79
CA GLU A 171 -4.30 23.40 -4.14
C GLU A 171 -2.87 22.89 -3.98
N GLU A 172 -2.73 21.58 -3.79
CA GLU A 172 -1.43 20.93 -3.66
C GLU A 172 -0.80 21.19 -5.03
N GLU A 173 0.27 21.97 -5.02
CA GLU A 173 1.14 22.07 -6.19
C GLU A 173 1.28 20.65 -6.75
N GLU A 174 1.05 20.46 -8.05
CA GLU A 174 1.11 19.17 -8.74
C GLU A 174 2.54 18.60 -8.76
N ILE A 175 3.21 18.64 -7.60
CA ILE A 175 4.57 18.18 -7.40
C ILE A 175 4.55 16.68 -7.13
N PRO A 176 5.18 15.87 -7.98
CA PRO A 176 5.20 14.41 -7.84
C PRO A 176 5.83 13.96 -6.51
N ARG A 177 5.29 12.88 -5.94
CA ARG A 177 5.81 12.22 -4.73
C ARG A 177 6.35 10.86 -5.08
N PHE A 178 7.64 10.64 -4.86
CA PHE A 178 8.33 9.38 -5.15
C PHE A 178 8.75 8.67 -3.87
N ALA A 179 8.43 7.38 -3.76
CA ALA A 179 8.91 6.52 -2.69
C ALA A 179 9.94 5.52 -3.21
N VAL A 180 11.05 5.36 -2.49
CA VAL A 180 12.04 4.30 -2.76
C VAL A 180 11.74 3.14 -1.82
N VAL A 181 11.28 2.02 -2.38
CA VAL A 181 10.85 0.83 -1.63
C VAL A 181 11.66 -0.41 -2.05
N GLY A 182 11.65 -1.42 -1.23
CA GLY A 182 12.38 -2.67 -1.45
C GLY A 182 12.82 -3.29 -0.13
N ARG A 183 13.25 -4.54 -0.14
CA ARG A 183 13.73 -5.26 1.05
C ARG A 183 14.96 -4.60 1.70
N PRO A 184 15.32 -4.97 2.93
CA PRO A 184 16.56 -4.52 3.55
C PRO A 184 17.80 -4.79 2.69
N ASN A 185 18.80 -3.95 2.76
CA ASN A 185 20.11 -4.10 2.11
C ASN A 185 20.11 -4.11 0.56
N VAL A 186 19.00 -3.82 -0.13
CA VAL A 186 18.99 -3.66 -1.61
C VAL A 186 19.63 -2.36 -2.08
N GLY A 187 19.96 -1.42 -1.16
CA GLY A 187 20.63 -0.16 -1.49
C GLY A 187 19.72 1.07 -1.54
N LYS A 188 18.55 1.05 -0.88
CA LYS A 188 17.63 2.20 -0.81
C LYS A 188 18.32 3.47 -0.30
N SER A 189 19.02 3.38 0.83
CA SER A 189 19.75 4.53 1.39
C SER A 189 20.84 5.03 0.44
N SER A 190 21.50 4.09 -0.24
CA SER A 190 22.59 4.44 -1.18
C SER A 190 22.06 5.18 -2.40
N ILE A 191 20.94 4.76 -2.98
CA ILE A 191 20.38 5.45 -4.16
C ILE A 191 19.80 6.81 -3.78
N VAL A 192 19.14 6.94 -2.63
CA VAL A 192 18.63 8.22 -2.13
C VAL A 192 19.78 9.18 -1.86
N ASN A 193 20.87 8.72 -1.24
CA ASN A 193 22.08 9.52 -1.05
C ASN A 193 22.72 9.91 -2.38
N ALA A 194 22.71 9.02 -3.38
CA ALA A 194 23.22 9.31 -4.72
C ALA A 194 22.36 10.37 -5.45
N PHE A 195 21.05 10.40 -5.24
CA PHE A 195 20.17 11.46 -5.75
C PHE A 195 20.46 12.81 -5.09
N ILE A 196 20.54 12.84 -3.75
CA ILE A 196 20.69 14.08 -2.98
C ILE A 196 22.09 14.69 -3.17
N GLY A 197 23.12 13.84 -3.37
CA GLY A 197 24.52 14.26 -3.48
C GLY A 197 25.14 14.63 -2.13
N GLU A 198 26.39 15.16 -2.17
CA GLU A 198 27.14 15.56 -0.96
C GLU A 198 26.70 16.92 -0.40
N ASP A 199 26.06 17.76 -1.20
CA ASP A 199 25.59 19.09 -0.80
C ASP A 199 24.27 18.99 -0.01
N ARG A 200 24.39 18.88 1.30
CA ARG A 200 23.29 18.77 2.28
C ARG A 200 22.39 20.01 2.39
N ASN A 201 22.69 21.10 1.72
CA ASN A 201 22.13 22.44 1.97
C ASN A 201 20.88 22.80 1.13
N ILE A 202 20.32 21.90 0.30
CA ILE A 202 19.19 22.22 -0.59
C ILE A 202 18.02 21.25 -0.37
N VAL A 203 17.88 20.77 0.84
CA VAL A 203 16.73 19.96 1.25
C VAL A 203 15.99 20.75 2.31
N THR A 204 14.98 21.48 1.92
CA THR A 204 14.06 22.12 2.88
C THR A 204 13.15 21.03 3.46
N ASP A 205 13.42 20.64 4.71
CA ASP A 205 12.41 19.97 5.51
C ASP A 205 11.28 20.98 5.68
N ILE A 206 10.10 20.70 5.13
CA ILE A 206 8.92 21.52 5.38
C ILE A 206 8.56 21.29 6.86
N ALA A 207 8.86 22.30 7.68
CA ALA A 207 8.59 22.29 9.10
C ALA A 207 7.09 22.46 9.34
N GLY A 208 6.42 21.41 9.74
CA GLY A 208 5.05 21.41 10.21
C GLY A 208 4.81 20.14 11.00
N THR A 209 4.67 20.23 12.31
CA THR A 209 4.44 19.18 13.31
C THR A 209 5.45 18.02 13.32
N THR A 210 5.76 17.46 14.46
CA THR A 210 6.78 16.42 14.71
C THR A 210 6.56 15.08 13.97
N ARG A 211 5.47 14.94 13.18
CA ARG A 211 5.15 13.82 12.30
C ARG A 211 5.37 14.13 10.79
N ASP A 212 5.60 15.40 10.40
CA ASP A 212 5.65 15.86 9.00
C ASP A 212 7.04 15.79 8.34
N SER A 213 8.04 15.18 8.95
CA SER A 213 9.37 14.95 8.33
C SER A 213 9.37 13.82 7.27
N ILE A 214 8.19 13.49 6.72
CA ILE A 214 8.03 12.39 5.75
C ILE A 214 8.51 12.81 4.35
N TYR A 215 8.44 14.09 4.01
CA TYR A 215 8.73 14.60 2.67
C TYR A 215 10.02 15.41 2.61
N THR A 216 10.83 15.10 1.61
CA THR A 216 12.03 15.88 1.28
C THR A 216 11.92 16.37 -0.14
N ARG A 217 11.84 17.70 -0.37
CA ARG A 217 11.77 18.26 -1.71
C ARG A 217 13.12 18.19 -2.39
N TYR A 218 13.13 17.78 -3.65
CA TYR A 218 14.29 17.69 -4.51
C TYR A 218 14.10 18.60 -5.73
N THR A 219 14.97 19.59 -5.92
CA THR A 219 14.87 20.62 -6.98
C THR A 219 16.17 20.78 -7.77
N LYS A 220 16.83 19.67 -8.16
CA LYS A 220 18.08 19.70 -8.91
C LYS A 220 17.94 19.10 -10.31
N PHE A 221 18.84 19.48 -11.21
CA PHE A 221 18.98 18.92 -12.56
C PHE A 221 17.67 18.94 -13.40
N GLY A 222 16.82 19.95 -13.18
CA GLY A 222 15.54 20.06 -13.89
C GLY A 222 14.43 19.14 -13.37
N PHE A 223 14.65 18.52 -12.23
CA PHE A 223 13.62 17.77 -11.50
C PHE A 223 13.07 18.60 -10.35
N ASP A 224 11.77 18.50 -10.11
CA ASP A 224 11.08 19.01 -8.92
C ASP A 224 10.09 17.96 -8.43
N PHE A 225 10.35 17.35 -7.26
CA PHE A 225 9.54 16.31 -6.68
C PHE A 225 9.80 16.15 -5.18
N PHE A 226 8.90 15.47 -4.48
CA PHE A 226 9.12 15.06 -3.11
C PHE A 226 9.60 13.60 -3.02
N LEU A 227 10.64 13.37 -2.26
CA LEU A 227 11.02 12.04 -1.80
C LEU A 227 10.29 11.74 -0.49
N VAL A 228 9.55 10.62 -0.46
CA VAL A 228 8.82 10.16 0.71
C VAL A 228 9.73 9.36 1.62
N ASP A 229 9.62 9.58 2.94
CA ASP A 229 10.30 8.84 4.02
C ASP A 229 11.84 8.83 3.96
N THR A 230 12.43 9.98 3.67
CA THR A 230 13.90 10.12 3.71
C THR A 230 14.45 10.14 5.14
N ALA A 231 13.66 10.56 6.13
CA ALA A 231 14.09 10.63 7.53
C ALA A 231 14.51 9.26 8.08
N GLY A 232 13.80 8.22 7.71
CA GLY A 232 14.14 6.88 8.11
C GLY A 232 15.29 6.27 7.35
N ILE A 233 15.52 6.71 6.13
CA ILE A 233 16.69 6.33 5.35
C ILE A 233 17.96 7.01 5.92
N ARG A 234 17.83 8.21 6.52
CA ARG A 234 18.92 8.99 7.09
C ARG A 234 19.33 8.59 8.51
N LYS A 235 18.39 8.17 9.35
CA LYS A 235 18.67 7.72 10.72
C LYS A 235 19.28 6.30 10.75
N LYS A 236 20.42 6.09 10.10
CA LYS A 236 21.27 4.92 10.32
C LYS A 236 21.89 4.97 11.72
N GLY A 237 21.20 4.46 12.70
CA GLY A 237 21.78 4.31 14.01
C GLY A 237 20.76 3.81 15.03
N LYS A 238 20.78 2.53 15.35
CA LYS A 238 20.18 1.87 16.51
C LYS A 238 18.83 1.15 16.37
N VAL A 239 18.24 0.97 15.20
CA VAL A 239 17.13 0.02 15.08
C VAL A 239 17.62 -1.14 14.22
N ASN A 240 17.52 -2.36 14.73
CA ASN A 240 17.77 -3.58 13.96
C ASN A 240 16.84 -3.59 12.74
N GLU A 241 17.38 -3.26 11.56
CA GLU A 241 16.68 -3.33 10.26
C GLU A 241 16.27 -4.78 9.90
N ASP A 242 16.63 -5.75 10.72
CA ASP A 242 16.41 -7.18 10.52
C ASP A 242 14.98 -7.64 10.82
N LEU A 243 14.12 -6.79 11.42
CA LEU A 243 12.72 -7.12 11.62
C LEU A 243 11.93 -6.90 10.33
N GLU A 244 11.56 -8.00 9.69
CA GLU A 244 10.76 -8.03 8.45
C GLU A 244 9.52 -7.14 8.58
N PHE A 245 8.84 -7.19 9.72
CA PHE A 245 7.65 -6.39 10.01
C PHE A 245 7.90 -4.87 9.96
N TYR A 246 9.02 -4.39 10.52
CA TYR A 246 9.37 -2.96 10.48
C TYR A 246 9.56 -2.46 9.04
N SER A 247 10.29 -3.24 8.24
CA SER A 247 10.51 -2.92 6.83
C SER A 247 9.20 -2.83 6.03
N VAL A 248 8.24 -3.72 6.33
CA VAL A 248 6.94 -3.76 5.66
C VAL A 248 6.05 -2.60 6.08
N MET A 249 5.89 -2.33 7.39
CA MET A 249 5.08 -1.20 7.89
C MET A 249 5.54 0.14 7.30
N ARG A 250 6.83 0.34 7.27
CA ARG A 250 7.44 1.52 6.69
C ARG A 250 7.24 1.61 5.18
N SER A 251 7.37 0.47 4.47
CA SER A 251 7.09 0.41 3.04
C SER A 251 5.63 0.75 2.75
N ILE A 252 4.68 0.27 3.56
CA ILE A 252 3.26 0.60 3.44
C ILE A 252 3.07 2.12 3.52
N ARG A 253 3.60 2.76 4.57
CA ARG A 253 3.45 4.20 4.76
C ARG A 253 4.06 5.02 3.61
N SER A 254 5.25 4.63 3.16
CA SER A 254 5.91 5.27 2.02
C SER A 254 5.11 5.10 0.72
N ILE A 255 4.59 3.90 0.46
CA ILE A 255 3.77 3.59 -0.71
C ILE A 255 2.49 4.43 -0.68
N GLU A 256 1.77 4.45 0.43
CA GLU A 256 0.50 5.19 0.54
C GLU A 256 0.64 6.67 0.26
N ASN A 257 1.73 7.28 0.72
CA ASN A 257 1.99 8.71 0.60
C ASN A 257 2.71 9.11 -0.69
N SER A 258 2.95 8.16 -1.62
CA SER A 258 3.60 8.42 -2.91
C SER A 258 2.63 8.37 -4.08
N ASP A 259 3.04 8.91 -5.22
CA ASP A 259 2.38 8.77 -6.51
C ASP A 259 3.05 7.67 -7.35
N VAL A 260 4.38 7.58 -7.25
CA VAL A 260 5.20 6.58 -7.94
C VAL A 260 6.15 5.92 -6.96
N CYS A 261 6.20 4.59 -7.01
CA CYS A 261 7.12 3.76 -6.25
C CYS A 261 8.30 3.33 -7.12
N ILE A 262 9.51 3.57 -6.63
CA ILE A 262 10.76 3.07 -7.18
C ILE A 262 11.11 1.80 -6.41
N LEU A 263 10.75 0.65 -6.97
CA LEU A 263 10.99 -0.66 -6.37
C LEU A 263 12.40 -1.13 -6.69
N MET A 264 13.23 -1.27 -5.65
CA MET A 264 14.61 -1.69 -5.78
C MET A 264 14.75 -3.20 -5.57
N LEU A 265 15.40 -3.86 -6.52
CA LEU A 265 15.77 -5.27 -6.48
C LEU A 265 17.31 -5.40 -6.45
N ASP A 266 17.82 -6.46 -5.84
CA ASP A 266 19.24 -6.77 -5.79
C ASP A 266 19.62 -7.71 -6.93
N ALA A 267 20.44 -7.26 -7.88
CA ALA A 267 20.88 -8.04 -9.03
C ALA A 267 21.63 -9.33 -8.64
N THR A 268 22.28 -9.35 -7.46
CA THR A 268 23.09 -10.49 -7.00
C THR A 268 22.27 -11.60 -6.37
N ARG A 269 21.04 -11.29 -5.92
CA ARG A 269 20.16 -12.25 -5.22
C ARG A 269 18.90 -12.61 -6.02
N GLY A 270 18.58 -11.83 -7.07
CA GLY A 270 17.35 -12.00 -7.82
C GLY A 270 16.10 -11.60 -7.02
N ILE A 271 14.93 -12.12 -7.44
CA ILE A 271 13.63 -11.83 -6.84
C ILE A 271 13.36 -12.80 -5.69
N GLU A 272 13.16 -12.26 -4.49
CA GLU A 272 12.76 -13.00 -3.30
C GLU A 272 11.27 -12.77 -2.98
N SER A 273 10.70 -13.59 -2.08
CA SER A 273 9.29 -13.48 -1.66
C SER A 273 8.93 -12.11 -1.07
N GLN A 274 9.88 -11.48 -0.37
CA GLN A 274 9.68 -10.15 0.20
C GLN A 274 9.57 -9.05 -0.88
N ASP A 275 10.28 -9.19 -2.00
CA ASP A 275 10.13 -8.28 -3.14
C ASP A 275 8.73 -8.37 -3.76
N LEU A 276 8.19 -9.60 -3.87
CA LEU A 276 6.83 -9.83 -4.34
C LEU A 276 5.78 -9.24 -3.39
N ASN A 277 5.99 -9.34 -2.08
CA ASN A 277 5.10 -8.74 -1.09
C ASN A 277 5.06 -7.20 -1.24
N ILE A 278 6.23 -6.55 -1.39
CA ILE A 278 6.30 -5.09 -1.59
C ILE A 278 5.65 -4.71 -2.92
N TYR A 279 5.89 -5.46 -3.99
CA TYR A 279 5.25 -5.26 -5.28
C TYR A 279 3.72 -5.37 -5.17
N SER A 280 3.21 -6.39 -4.48
CA SER A 280 1.78 -6.57 -4.21
C SER A 280 1.18 -5.36 -3.48
N LEU A 281 1.89 -4.79 -2.49
CA LEU A 281 1.49 -3.58 -1.79
C LEU A 281 1.42 -2.37 -2.73
N VAL A 282 2.38 -2.20 -3.64
CA VAL A 282 2.38 -1.12 -4.65
C VAL A 282 1.16 -1.26 -5.57
N GLN A 283 0.85 -2.48 -6.03
CA GLN A 283 -0.31 -2.77 -6.87
C GLN A 283 -1.63 -2.49 -6.15
N ARG A 284 -1.81 -3.01 -4.94
CA ARG A 284 -3.03 -2.79 -4.13
C ARG A 284 -3.29 -1.31 -3.87
N ASN A 285 -2.23 -0.52 -3.72
CA ASN A 285 -2.32 0.93 -3.58
C ASN A 285 -2.41 1.67 -4.92
N GLN A 286 -2.44 0.94 -6.05
CA GLN A 286 -2.58 1.49 -7.39
C GLN A 286 -1.59 2.63 -7.68
N LYS A 287 -0.33 2.45 -7.24
CA LYS A 287 0.74 3.43 -7.44
C LYS A 287 1.45 3.23 -8.77
N GLY A 288 2.03 4.30 -9.32
CA GLY A 288 2.99 4.18 -10.41
C GLY A 288 4.18 3.33 -9.99
N LEU A 289 4.78 2.59 -10.90
CA LEU A 289 5.87 1.67 -10.62
C LEU A 289 7.03 1.85 -11.59
N VAL A 290 8.23 1.99 -11.03
CA VAL A 290 9.52 1.85 -11.72
C VAL A 290 10.34 0.79 -11.00
N VAL A 291 10.83 -0.21 -11.71
CA VAL A 291 11.66 -1.28 -11.13
C VAL A 291 13.13 -0.98 -11.39
N VAL A 292 13.95 -1.01 -10.33
CA VAL A 292 15.38 -0.76 -10.39
C VAL A 292 16.15 -1.99 -9.96
N ILE A 293 16.92 -2.56 -10.88
CA ILE A 293 17.84 -3.66 -10.60
C ILE A 293 19.16 -3.03 -10.17
N ASN A 294 19.36 -2.92 -8.85
CA ASN A 294 20.53 -2.28 -8.24
C ASN A 294 21.69 -3.26 -8.07
N LYS A 295 22.87 -2.74 -7.77
CA LYS A 295 24.15 -3.49 -7.67
C LYS A 295 24.53 -4.14 -8.99
N TRP A 296 24.16 -3.53 -10.11
CA TRP A 296 24.49 -4.02 -11.44
C TRP A 296 26.00 -4.03 -11.72
N ASP A 297 26.76 -3.23 -10.97
CA ASP A 297 28.23 -3.22 -10.98
C ASP A 297 28.83 -4.57 -10.58
N LEU A 298 28.17 -5.34 -9.70
CA LEU A 298 28.62 -6.62 -9.18
C LEU A 298 28.27 -7.82 -10.09
N VAL A 299 27.40 -7.62 -11.09
CA VAL A 299 27.03 -8.67 -12.05
C VAL A 299 28.15 -8.87 -13.07
N GLN A 300 28.59 -10.13 -13.26
CA GLN A 300 29.67 -10.47 -14.19
C GLN A 300 29.21 -10.41 -15.64
N ASP A 301 28.10 -11.04 -15.98
CA ASP A 301 27.53 -11.02 -17.33
C ASP A 301 26.57 -9.84 -17.49
N LYS A 302 27.00 -8.83 -18.24
CA LYS A 302 26.22 -7.63 -18.57
C LYS A 302 25.74 -7.63 -20.02
N SER A 303 25.70 -8.79 -20.66
CA SER A 303 25.23 -8.94 -22.03
C SER A 303 23.76 -8.54 -22.16
N THR A 304 23.35 -8.12 -23.35
CA THR A 304 21.95 -7.83 -23.67
C THR A 304 21.06 -9.05 -23.41
N LYS A 305 21.60 -10.27 -23.60
CA LYS A 305 20.87 -11.51 -23.33
C LYS A 305 20.62 -11.70 -21.85
N ALA A 306 21.61 -11.46 -21.00
CA ALA A 306 21.45 -11.51 -19.54
C ALA A 306 20.45 -10.46 -19.04
N MET A 307 20.53 -9.21 -19.54
CA MET A 307 19.59 -8.15 -19.21
C MET A 307 18.16 -8.56 -19.57
N LYS A 308 17.94 -9.08 -20.79
CA LYS A 308 16.62 -9.52 -21.23
C LYS A 308 16.09 -10.67 -20.37
N TYR A 309 16.92 -11.62 -19.99
CA TYR A 309 16.53 -12.71 -19.09
C TYR A 309 16.05 -12.19 -17.73
N PHE A 310 16.75 -11.20 -17.14
CA PHE A 310 16.31 -10.54 -15.92
C PHE A 310 14.95 -9.84 -16.11
N GLU A 311 14.78 -9.10 -17.20
CA GLU A 311 13.51 -8.41 -17.50
C GLU A 311 12.35 -9.38 -17.65
N ASP A 312 12.53 -10.45 -18.45
CA ASP A 312 11.50 -11.46 -18.69
C ASP A 312 11.11 -12.16 -17.37
N THR A 313 12.10 -12.54 -16.55
CA THR A 313 11.88 -13.15 -15.24
C THR A 313 11.09 -12.23 -14.30
N ILE A 314 11.41 -10.92 -14.27
CA ILE A 314 10.70 -9.96 -13.43
C ILE A 314 9.26 -9.80 -13.91
N ARG A 315 9.03 -9.65 -15.22
CA ARG A 315 7.68 -9.51 -15.77
C ARG A 315 6.82 -10.75 -15.51
N GLU A 316 7.39 -11.96 -15.64
CA GLU A 316 6.69 -13.21 -15.33
C GLU A 316 6.28 -13.29 -13.85
N ARG A 317 7.21 -12.95 -12.94
CA ARG A 317 6.99 -13.02 -11.49
C ARG A 317 6.03 -11.93 -10.97
N PHE A 318 5.95 -10.80 -11.68
CA PHE A 318 5.12 -9.64 -11.32
C PHE A 318 3.79 -9.61 -12.10
N ALA A 319 3.46 -10.66 -12.87
CA ALA A 319 2.15 -10.74 -13.51
C ALA A 319 1.01 -10.60 -12.46
N PRO A 320 -0.16 -10.01 -12.81
CA PRO A 320 -0.59 -9.66 -14.16
C PRO A 320 -0.17 -8.27 -14.67
N PHE A 321 0.26 -7.33 -13.82
CA PHE A 321 0.72 -6.02 -14.26
C PHE A 321 2.19 -6.08 -14.63
N THR A 322 2.47 -6.03 -15.93
CA THR A 322 3.83 -6.17 -16.48
C THR A 322 4.34 -4.97 -17.25
N ASP A 323 3.46 -3.97 -17.47
CA ASP A 323 3.78 -2.76 -18.24
C ASP A 323 4.39 -1.68 -17.33
N PHE A 324 5.65 -1.88 -16.95
CA PHE A 324 6.43 -0.93 -16.16
C PHE A 324 7.87 -0.85 -16.67
N PRO A 325 8.56 0.30 -16.50
CA PRO A 325 9.97 0.44 -16.87
C PRO A 325 10.88 -0.30 -15.90
N ILE A 326 11.95 -0.89 -16.44
CA ILE A 326 13.01 -1.56 -15.69
C ILE A 326 14.34 -0.86 -15.98
N VAL A 327 15.11 -0.58 -14.93
CA VAL A 327 16.41 0.08 -15.02
C VAL A 327 17.47 -0.76 -14.31
N PHE A 328 18.55 -1.05 -15.01
CA PHE A 328 19.75 -1.65 -14.42
C PHE A 328 20.67 -0.53 -13.95
N ALA A 329 20.86 -0.38 -12.66
CA ALA A 329 21.58 0.72 -12.05
C ALA A 329 22.58 0.25 -10.99
N SER A 330 23.50 1.15 -10.64
CA SER A 330 24.34 0.99 -9.45
C SER A 330 24.31 2.30 -8.65
N ALA A 331 23.76 2.20 -7.45
CA ALA A 331 23.75 3.32 -6.51
C ALA A 331 25.18 3.69 -6.04
N LEU A 332 26.08 2.70 -5.97
CA LEU A 332 27.48 2.89 -5.53
C LEU A 332 28.29 3.64 -6.56
N THR A 333 28.26 3.18 -7.83
CA THR A 333 29.01 3.81 -8.94
C THR A 333 28.26 4.98 -9.58
N LYS A 334 27.06 5.29 -9.10
CA LYS A 334 26.13 6.31 -9.64
C LYS A 334 25.70 6.06 -11.10
N GLN A 335 25.80 4.81 -11.55
CA GLN A 335 25.44 4.45 -12.93
C GLN A 335 23.92 4.47 -13.11
N ARG A 336 23.44 5.22 -14.12
CA ARG A 336 22.03 5.33 -14.55
C ARG A 336 21.05 5.81 -13.46
N ILE A 337 21.52 6.46 -12.39
CA ILE A 337 20.64 6.96 -11.32
C ILE A 337 19.68 8.05 -11.82
N PHE A 338 20.14 8.96 -12.69
CA PHE A 338 19.26 9.99 -13.27
C PHE A 338 18.19 9.39 -14.19
N LYS A 339 18.50 8.26 -14.88
CA LYS A 339 17.51 7.55 -15.68
C LYS A 339 16.35 7.02 -14.85
N VAL A 340 16.62 6.64 -13.60
CA VAL A 340 15.55 6.24 -12.64
C VAL A 340 14.61 7.40 -12.37
N LEU A 341 15.14 8.62 -12.14
CA LEU A 341 14.33 9.83 -11.89
C LEU A 341 13.54 10.25 -13.14
N GLU A 342 14.15 10.15 -14.33
CA GLU A 342 13.46 10.43 -15.60
C GLU A 342 12.24 9.51 -15.77
N LEU A 343 12.42 8.21 -15.58
CA LEU A 343 11.34 7.23 -15.71
C LEU A 343 10.28 7.36 -14.61
N ALA A 344 10.67 7.75 -13.39
CA ALA A 344 9.71 8.05 -12.34
C ALA A 344 8.86 9.28 -12.69
N LYS A 345 9.46 10.34 -13.24
CA LYS A 345 8.75 11.51 -13.74
C LYS A 345 7.85 11.17 -14.92
N GLU A 346 8.32 10.39 -15.89
CA GLU A 346 7.50 9.91 -17.02
C GLU A 346 6.30 9.09 -16.54
N THR A 347 6.51 8.15 -15.60
CA THR A 347 5.44 7.36 -14.99
C THR A 347 4.40 8.25 -14.31
N TYR A 348 4.83 9.31 -13.62
CA TYR A 348 3.92 10.28 -13.03
C TYR A 348 3.11 11.04 -14.09
N LEU A 349 3.75 11.48 -15.17
CA LEU A 349 3.06 12.15 -16.28
C LEU A 349 2.06 11.20 -16.97
N ASN A 350 2.43 9.95 -17.18
CA ASN A 350 1.52 8.92 -17.68
C ASN A 350 0.29 8.77 -16.77
N ARG A 351 0.50 8.82 -15.45
CA ARG A 351 -0.56 8.73 -14.44
C ARG A 351 -1.53 9.91 -14.47
N THR A 352 -1.05 11.10 -14.82
CA THR A 352 -1.85 12.33 -14.90
C THR A 352 -2.41 12.59 -16.29
N THR A 353 -2.11 11.72 -17.26
CA THR A 353 -2.58 11.85 -18.65
C THR A 353 -4.09 11.86 -18.75
N LYS A 354 -4.63 12.90 -19.40
CA LYS A 354 -6.05 13.06 -19.67
C LYS A 354 -6.33 12.80 -21.15
N VAL A 355 -7.22 11.84 -21.43
CA VAL A 355 -7.69 11.51 -22.76
C VAL A 355 -9.06 12.13 -22.97
N SER A 356 -9.24 12.96 -23.99
CA SER A 356 -10.54 13.55 -24.27
C SER A 356 -11.56 12.48 -24.65
N THR A 357 -12.80 12.65 -24.22
CA THR A 357 -13.89 11.70 -24.48
C THR A 357 -14.11 11.46 -25.97
N ALA A 358 -14.01 12.51 -26.80
CA ALA A 358 -14.14 12.39 -28.25
C ALA A 358 -13.10 11.44 -28.86
N LYS A 359 -11.80 11.67 -28.52
CA LYS A 359 -10.69 10.84 -29.00
C LYS A 359 -10.77 9.41 -28.48
N LEU A 360 -11.19 9.24 -27.21
CA LEU A 360 -11.36 7.91 -26.63
C LEU A 360 -12.44 7.10 -27.36
N ASN A 361 -13.58 7.71 -27.70
CA ASN A 361 -14.64 7.04 -28.42
C ASN A 361 -14.25 6.78 -29.90
N GLU A 362 -13.60 7.73 -30.56
CA GLU A 362 -13.11 7.59 -31.93
C GLU A 362 -12.17 6.37 -32.08
N GLU A 363 -11.25 6.15 -31.12
CA GLU A 363 -10.29 5.05 -31.16
C GLU A 363 -10.85 3.72 -30.64
N MET A 364 -11.63 3.76 -29.57
CA MET A 364 -12.04 2.53 -28.87
C MET A 364 -13.32 1.91 -29.45
N LEU A 365 -14.30 2.69 -29.92
CA LEU A 365 -15.55 2.11 -30.40
C LEU A 365 -15.39 1.23 -31.65
N PRO A 366 -14.56 1.56 -32.64
CA PRO A 366 -14.31 0.67 -33.78
C PRO A 366 -13.65 -0.67 -33.35
N ILE A 367 -12.76 -0.62 -32.35
CA ILE A 367 -12.11 -1.83 -31.80
C ILE A 367 -13.14 -2.73 -31.10
N ILE A 368 -14.05 -2.10 -30.33
CA ILE A 368 -15.11 -2.81 -29.62
C ILE A 368 -16.14 -3.41 -30.59
N GLU A 369 -16.46 -2.70 -31.68
CA GLU A 369 -17.34 -3.20 -32.72
C GLU A 369 -16.74 -4.38 -33.48
N ALA A 370 -15.44 -4.33 -33.78
CA ALA A 370 -14.71 -5.44 -34.40
C ALA A 370 -14.58 -6.67 -33.48
N THR A 371 -14.47 -6.45 -32.15
CA THR A 371 -14.32 -7.49 -31.14
C THR A 371 -15.28 -7.23 -29.98
N PRO A 372 -16.59 -7.51 -30.14
CA PRO A 372 -17.57 -7.24 -29.09
C PRO A 372 -17.42 -8.18 -27.90
N PRO A 373 -17.93 -7.77 -26.71
CA PRO A 373 -17.95 -8.65 -25.55
C PRO A 373 -18.68 -9.96 -25.86
N PRO A 374 -18.19 -11.11 -25.38
CA PRO A 374 -18.83 -12.40 -25.58
C PRO A 374 -20.28 -12.37 -25.12
N SER A 375 -21.19 -12.91 -25.95
CA SER A 375 -22.61 -13.03 -25.58
C SER A 375 -22.77 -13.98 -24.39
N ASN A 376 -23.72 -13.67 -23.50
CA ASN A 376 -24.07 -14.54 -22.37
C ASN A 376 -25.51 -15.01 -22.49
N LYS A 377 -25.72 -16.32 -22.56
CA LYS A 377 -27.05 -16.96 -22.68
C LYS A 377 -27.89 -16.34 -23.82
N GLY A 378 -27.29 -16.12 -24.99
CA GLY A 378 -27.96 -15.53 -26.16
C GLY A 378 -28.18 -14.01 -26.10
N LYS A 379 -27.76 -13.34 -25.02
CA LYS A 379 -27.88 -11.89 -24.89
C LYS A 379 -26.62 -11.20 -25.43
N TYR A 380 -26.82 -10.31 -26.40
CA TYR A 380 -25.73 -9.51 -26.97
C TYR A 380 -25.41 -8.30 -26.08
N ILE A 381 -24.12 -8.13 -25.78
CA ILE A 381 -23.62 -7.00 -25.00
C ILE A 381 -23.12 -5.95 -25.98
N LYS A 382 -23.63 -4.72 -25.85
CA LYS A 382 -23.21 -3.58 -26.67
C LYS A 382 -22.67 -2.48 -25.78
N ILE A 383 -21.44 -2.06 -26.06
CA ILE A 383 -20.81 -0.88 -25.48
C ILE A 383 -20.97 0.25 -26.50
N LYS A 384 -21.57 1.37 -26.09
CA LYS A 384 -21.92 2.47 -26.98
C LYS A 384 -21.16 3.76 -26.71
N TYR A 385 -20.49 3.82 -25.58
CA TYR A 385 -19.82 5.04 -25.13
C TYR A 385 -18.78 4.71 -24.10
N CYS A 386 -17.69 5.46 -24.09
CA CYS A 386 -16.67 5.38 -23.06
C CYS A 386 -16.12 6.77 -22.71
N MET A 387 -15.65 6.92 -21.48
CA MET A 387 -15.03 8.16 -21.01
C MET A 387 -13.98 7.86 -19.95
N GLN A 388 -13.01 8.74 -19.80
CA GLN A 388 -12.13 8.78 -18.64
C GLN A 388 -12.81 9.55 -17.52
N LEU A 389 -12.79 9.01 -16.30
CA LEU A 389 -13.33 9.69 -15.12
C LEU A 389 -12.42 10.87 -14.74
N PRO A 390 -12.98 12.08 -14.60
CA PRO A 390 -12.22 13.23 -14.12
C PRO A 390 -11.92 13.11 -12.62
N GLY A 391 -10.83 13.75 -12.15
CA GLY A 391 -10.52 13.88 -10.73
C GLY A 391 -10.06 12.61 -10.03
N THR A 392 -9.82 11.50 -10.76
CA THR A 392 -9.31 10.27 -10.18
C THR A 392 -7.77 10.28 -10.13
N ARG A 393 -7.20 9.86 -8.99
CA ARG A 393 -5.74 9.73 -8.82
C ARG A 393 -5.12 8.65 -9.70
N VAL A 394 -5.93 7.70 -10.15
CA VAL A 394 -5.54 6.60 -11.05
C VAL A 394 -6.34 6.74 -12.33
N PRO A 395 -5.74 6.65 -13.53
CA PRO A 395 -6.48 6.67 -14.78
C PRO A 395 -7.60 5.63 -14.78
N SER A 396 -8.83 6.10 -14.82
CA SER A 396 -10.01 5.26 -14.68
C SER A 396 -10.92 5.50 -15.86
N PHE A 397 -11.27 4.43 -16.57
CA PHE A 397 -12.11 4.47 -17.78
C PHE A 397 -13.42 3.76 -17.56
N VAL A 398 -14.51 4.40 -17.93
CA VAL A 398 -15.86 3.85 -17.85
C VAL A 398 -16.37 3.54 -19.24
N PHE A 399 -16.83 2.33 -19.44
CA PHE A 399 -17.50 1.86 -20.64
C PHE A 399 -18.97 1.62 -20.33
N PHE A 400 -19.87 2.24 -21.08
CA PHE A 400 -21.30 2.15 -20.88
C PHE A 400 -21.89 1.03 -21.74
N ALA A 401 -22.37 -0.01 -21.09
CA ALA A 401 -22.97 -1.18 -21.72
C ALA A 401 -24.45 -1.33 -21.37
N ASN A 402 -25.19 -2.01 -22.24
CA ASN A 402 -26.58 -2.39 -21.98
C ASN A 402 -26.74 -3.46 -20.89
N LEU A 403 -25.74 -4.31 -20.73
CA LEU A 403 -25.74 -5.46 -19.79
C LEU A 403 -24.36 -5.56 -19.10
N PRO A 404 -24.01 -4.58 -18.23
CA PRO A 404 -22.67 -4.49 -17.63
C PRO A 404 -22.29 -5.69 -16.79
N GLN A 405 -23.25 -6.34 -16.12
CA GLN A 405 -23.05 -7.49 -15.23
C GLN A 405 -22.54 -8.75 -15.96
N TYR A 406 -22.62 -8.78 -17.29
CA TYR A 406 -22.14 -9.91 -18.10
C TYR A 406 -20.78 -9.68 -18.76
N VAL A 407 -20.21 -8.50 -18.63
CA VAL A 407 -18.85 -8.22 -19.12
C VAL A 407 -17.85 -8.80 -18.10
N LYS A 408 -17.16 -9.86 -18.51
CA LYS A 408 -16.20 -10.60 -17.66
C LYS A 408 -14.82 -9.95 -17.62
N GLU A 409 -14.01 -10.27 -16.62
CA GLU A 409 -12.65 -9.77 -16.44
C GLU A 409 -11.73 -9.93 -17.65
N PRO A 410 -11.72 -11.06 -18.40
CA PRO A 410 -10.89 -11.16 -19.60
C PRO A 410 -11.18 -10.07 -20.66
N TYR A 411 -12.44 -9.63 -20.75
CA TYR A 411 -12.79 -8.54 -21.69
C TYR A 411 -12.35 -7.17 -21.15
N LYS A 412 -12.39 -6.94 -19.85
CA LYS A 412 -11.84 -5.71 -19.26
C LYS A 412 -10.32 -5.62 -19.49
N ARG A 413 -9.60 -6.74 -19.34
CA ARG A 413 -8.17 -6.81 -19.66
C ARG A 413 -7.90 -6.55 -21.15
N PHE A 414 -8.77 -7.03 -22.05
CA PHE A 414 -8.68 -6.70 -23.48
C PHE A 414 -8.83 -5.19 -23.71
N LEU A 415 -9.82 -4.54 -23.09
CA LEU A 415 -10.02 -3.10 -23.19
C LEU A 415 -8.80 -2.32 -22.64
N GLU A 416 -8.28 -2.74 -21.51
CA GLU A 416 -7.07 -2.15 -20.92
C GLU A 416 -5.88 -2.26 -21.87
N ASN A 417 -5.62 -3.42 -22.44
CA ASN A 417 -4.53 -3.62 -23.40
C ASN A 417 -4.69 -2.70 -24.62
N LYS A 418 -5.93 -2.56 -25.14
CA LYS A 418 -6.21 -1.67 -26.27
C LYS A 418 -6.01 -0.19 -25.94
N ILE A 419 -6.32 0.24 -24.72
CA ILE A 419 -6.00 1.59 -24.25
C ILE A 419 -4.47 1.78 -24.19
N ARG A 420 -3.70 0.81 -23.65
CA ARG A 420 -2.23 0.88 -23.58
C ARG A 420 -1.57 0.90 -24.96
N GLU A 421 -2.15 0.25 -25.96
CA GLU A 421 -1.67 0.30 -27.35
C GLU A 421 -1.82 1.70 -27.99
N ARG A 422 -2.79 2.50 -27.54
CA ARG A 422 -3.10 3.82 -28.10
C ARG A 422 -2.50 4.99 -27.31
N TRP A 423 -2.36 4.83 -26.01
CA TRP A 423 -1.85 5.87 -25.10
C TRP A 423 -0.77 5.30 -24.20
N ASN A 424 0.26 6.09 -23.95
CA ASN A 424 1.35 5.68 -23.04
C ASN A 424 0.87 5.75 -21.57
N PHE A 425 0.63 4.59 -20.97
CA PHE A 425 0.37 4.42 -19.55
C PHE A 425 1.41 3.52 -18.88
N THR A 426 2.59 3.39 -19.50
CA THR A 426 3.70 2.58 -18.95
C THR A 426 4.02 2.99 -17.52
N GLY A 427 4.15 2.03 -16.64
CA GLY A 427 4.37 2.21 -15.21
C GLY A 427 3.12 2.56 -14.40
N THR A 428 1.96 2.76 -15.04
CA THR A 428 0.76 3.24 -14.36
C THR A 428 -0.37 2.21 -14.43
N PRO A 429 -0.97 1.83 -13.29
CA PRO A 429 -2.19 1.02 -13.29
C PRO A 429 -3.37 1.78 -13.92
N ILE A 430 -4.29 1.04 -14.54
CA ILE A 430 -5.51 1.58 -15.16
C ILE A 430 -6.71 0.83 -14.59
N ASN A 431 -7.78 1.55 -14.28
CA ASN A 431 -9.04 0.96 -13.87
C ASN A 431 -10.06 0.95 -15.01
N ILE A 432 -10.69 -0.19 -15.26
CA ILE A 432 -11.74 -0.36 -16.24
C ILE A 432 -13.06 -0.66 -15.54
N TYR A 433 -14.01 0.26 -15.66
CA TYR A 433 -15.35 0.12 -15.11
C TYR A 433 -16.36 -0.09 -16.24
N ILE A 434 -17.30 -1.01 -16.00
CA ILE A 434 -18.43 -1.22 -16.91
C ILE A 434 -19.68 -0.77 -16.17
N ARG A 435 -20.42 0.15 -16.73
CA ARG A 435 -21.64 0.71 -16.12
C ARG A 435 -22.83 0.61 -17.07
N GLN A 436 -24.02 0.61 -16.52
CA GLN A 436 -25.25 0.75 -17.28
C GLN A 436 -25.40 2.22 -17.72
N LYS A 437 -25.89 2.41 -18.92
CA LYS A 437 -26.21 3.75 -19.43
C LYS A 437 -27.50 4.26 -18.80
#